data_6e7b2fbac5a04523cac91242bd60f92d
#
_entry.id   6e7b2fbac5a04523cac91242bd60f92d
#
_cell.length_a   1.000
_cell.length_b   1.000
_cell.length_c   1.000
_cell.angle_alpha   90.00
_cell.angle_beta   90.00
_cell.angle_gamma   90.00
#
_symmetry.space_group_name_H-M   'P 1'
#
loop_
_entity.id
_entity.type
_entity.pdbx_description
1 polymer ?
#
loop_
_entity_poly.entity_id
_entity_poly.type
_entity_poly.pdbx_seq_one_letter_code
_entity_poly.pdbx_strand_id
1 'polypeptide(L)'
;MIQGRSIVLLLAMAIPASAETMNFESAASILGASCGQDIDANCLGVNLDPVRLKECLARNQDVVSPQCKADYVKAFDAIQKRVAARAAVSKMCERDKQKLCGDAQNGTGPLVECLLTKSRGVSVKCSQAIREAGYR
;
A
#
# COMPACT_ATOMS: atom_id res chain seq x y z
N MET A 1 42.94 28.28 30.05
CA MET A 1 41.47 28.14 29.93
C MET A 1 41.13 27.56 28.56
N ILE A 2 40.90 26.26 28.47
CA ILE A 2 40.62 25.58 27.21
C ILE A 2 39.15 25.16 27.31
N GLN A 3 38.26 25.89 26.56
CA GLN A 3 36.84 25.58 26.48
C GLN A 3 36.65 24.43 25.48
N GLY A 4 36.37 23.24 26.00
CA GLY A 4 35.96 22.09 25.20
C GLY A 4 34.56 22.30 24.63
N ARG A 5 34.45 22.45 23.32
CA ARG A 5 33.20 22.45 22.58
C ARG A 5 32.77 20.99 22.37
N SER A 6 31.82 20.51 23.18
CA SER A 6 31.18 19.22 22.96
C SER A 6 30.30 19.30 21.69
N ILE A 7 30.73 18.64 20.64
CA ILE A 7 29.92 18.45 19.43
C ILE A 7 28.98 17.27 19.72
N VAL A 8 27.72 17.57 19.98
CA VAL A 8 26.65 16.56 20.06
C VAL A 8 26.31 16.15 18.63
N LEU A 9 26.78 14.96 18.25
CA LEU A 9 26.44 14.34 16.97
C LEU A 9 25.04 13.77 17.05
N LEU A 10 24.04 14.51 16.54
CA LEU A 10 22.68 14.02 16.37
C LEU A 10 22.68 12.97 15.25
N LEU A 11 22.70 11.68 15.62
CA LEU A 11 22.38 10.60 14.69
C LEU A 11 20.89 10.70 14.36
N ALA A 12 20.58 11.25 13.20
CA ALA A 12 19.26 11.13 12.60
C ALA A 12 19.03 9.66 12.21
N MET A 13 18.30 8.91 13.03
CA MET A 13 17.78 7.60 12.65
C MET A 13 16.76 7.79 11.55
N ALA A 14 17.15 7.54 10.32
CA ALA A 14 16.24 7.43 9.19
C ALA A 14 15.37 6.18 9.41
N ILE A 15 14.16 6.37 9.92
CA ILE A 15 13.15 5.33 9.98
C ILE A 15 12.77 5.02 8.54
N PRO A 16 12.92 3.79 8.02
CA PRO A 16 12.44 3.47 6.68
C PRO A 16 10.93 3.70 6.68
N ALA A 17 10.48 4.66 5.87
CA ALA A 17 9.06 4.86 5.60
C ALA A 17 8.54 3.61 4.89
N SER A 18 7.93 2.69 5.65
CA SER A 18 7.18 1.58 5.07
C SER A 18 6.07 2.20 4.23
N ALA A 19 6.03 1.87 2.94
CA ALA A 19 4.96 2.33 2.07
C ALA A 19 3.63 1.79 2.62
N GLU A 20 2.80 2.67 3.16
CA GLU A 20 1.50 2.31 3.68
C GLU A 20 0.62 1.86 2.52
N THR A 21 0.23 0.58 2.52
CA THR A 21 -0.66 0.00 1.51
C THR A 21 -1.99 -0.38 2.13
N MET A 22 -3.06 -0.28 1.35
CA MET A 22 -4.42 -0.55 1.79
C MET A 22 -5.10 -1.55 0.85
N ASN A 23 -5.89 -2.47 1.39
CA ASN A 23 -6.72 -3.32 0.55
C ASN A 23 -8.02 -2.59 0.16
N PHE A 24 -8.70 -3.11 -0.85
CA PHE A 24 -9.93 -2.51 -1.36
C PHE A 24 -11.04 -2.45 -0.30
N GLU A 25 -11.17 -3.49 0.52
CA GLU A 25 -12.19 -3.55 1.58
C GLU A 25 -11.97 -2.48 2.65
N SER A 26 -10.72 -2.31 3.11
CA SER A 26 -10.37 -1.26 4.06
C SER A 26 -10.60 0.12 3.48
N ALA A 27 -10.24 0.33 2.22
CA ALA A 27 -10.50 1.59 1.52
C ALA A 27 -11.99 1.89 1.38
N ALA A 28 -12.79 0.91 1.01
CA ALA A 28 -14.25 1.04 0.90
C ALA A 28 -14.90 1.37 2.26
N SER A 29 -14.43 0.75 3.35
CA SER A 29 -14.90 1.04 4.70
C SER A 29 -14.60 2.48 5.13
N ILE A 30 -13.37 2.95 4.91
CA ILE A 30 -12.96 4.33 5.22
C ILE A 30 -13.78 5.33 4.40
N LEU A 31 -13.90 5.10 3.10
CA LEU A 31 -14.64 5.98 2.20
C LEU A 31 -16.14 5.96 2.49
N GLY A 32 -16.71 4.82 2.88
CA GLY A 32 -18.11 4.73 3.34
C GLY A 32 -18.35 5.58 4.58
N ALA A 33 -17.42 5.60 5.53
CA ALA A 33 -17.54 6.39 6.75
C ALA A 33 -17.35 7.90 6.52
N SER A 34 -16.37 8.30 5.69
CA SER A 34 -16.01 9.71 5.51
C SER A 34 -16.64 10.37 4.29
N CYS A 35 -17.01 9.60 3.27
CA CYS A 35 -17.56 10.07 2.00
C CYS A 35 -19.02 9.64 1.74
N GLY A 36 -19.61 8.80 2.60
CA GLY A 36 -20.94 8.23 2.33
C GLY A 36 -21.98 9.29 1.99
N GLN A 37 -22.09 10.33 2.80
CA GLN A 37 -23.04 11.43 2.59
C GLN A 37 -22.74 12.23 1.31
N ASP A 38 -21.47 12.50 1.04
CA ASP A 38 -21.07 13.21 -0.18
C ASP A 38 -21.34 12.39 -1.46
N ILE A 39 -21.14 11.08 -1.39
CA ILE A 39 -21.43 10.15 -2.48
C ILE A 39 -22.93 10.08 -2.73
N ASP A 40 -23.73 9.93 -1.68
CA ASP A 40 -25.18 9.87 -1.78
C ASP A 40 -25.79 11.17 -2.31
N ALA A 41 -25.22 12.31 -1.92
CA ALA A 41 -25.70 13.61 -2.36
C ALA A 41 -25.28 13.98 -3.80
N ASN A 42 -24.07 13.62 -4.22
CA ASN A 42 -23.46 14.16 -5.43
C ASN A 42 -23.07 13.10 -6.48
N CYS A 43 -22.99 11.82 -6.09
CA CYS A 43 -22.47 10.73 -6.90
C CYS A 43 -23.44 9.53 -7.00
N LEU A 44 -24.74 9.78 -6.91
CA LEU A 44 -25.76 8.75 -7.07
C LEU A 44 -25.58 7.97 -8.38
N GLY A 45 -25.66 6.65 -8.29
CA GLY A 45 -25.51 5.75 -9.45
C GLY A 45 -24.07 5.49 -9.88
N VAL A 46 -23.10 6.10 -9.22
CA VAL A 46 -21.69 5.74 -9.38
C VAL A 46 -21.42 4.56 -8.45
N ASN A 47 -21.38 3.36 -9.02
CA ASN A 47 -20.92 2.18 -8.29
C ASN A 47 -19.53 2.46 -7.73
N LEU A 48 -19.12 1.74 -6.67
CA LEU A 48 -17.79 1.84 -6.05
C LEU A 48 -16.65 1.46 -7.03
N ASP A 49 -16.84 1.71 -8.33
CA ASP A 49 -15.78 1.70 -9.32
C ASP A 49 -14.80 2.83 -8.99
N PRO A 50 -13.53 2.50 -8.72
CA PRO A 50 -12.56 3.50 -8.26
C PRO A 50 -12.37 4.66 -9.24
N VAL A 51 -12.47 4.40 -10.53
CA VAL A 51 -12.29 5.43 -11.58
C VAL A 51 -13.48 6.36 -11.62
N ARG A 52 -14.70 5.81 -11.68
CA ARG A 52 -15.93 6.60 -11.75
C ARG A 52 -16.18 7.41 -10.48
N LEU A 53 -15.91 6.81 -9.32
CA LEU A 53 -16.03 7.53 -8.06
C LEU A 53 -15.02 8.68 -7.99
N LYS A 54 -13.77 8.45 -8.41
CA LYS A 54 -12.75 9.50 -8.51
C LYS A 54 -13.21 10.66 -9.38
N GLU A 55 -13.70 10.38 -10.57
CA GLU A 55 -14.17 11.40 -11.50
C GLU A 55 -15.37 12.16 -10.93
N CYS A 56 -16.30 11.47 -10.28
CA CYS A 56 -17.45 12.09 -9.65
C CYS A 56 -17.03 13.03 -8.51
N LEU A 57 -16.20 12.58 -7.58
CA LEU A 57 -15.72 13.40 -6.47
C LEU A 57 -14.88 14.59 -6.95
N ALA A 58 -14.08 14.40 -8.01
CA ALA A 58 -13.30 15.48 -8.62
C ALA A 58 -14.17 16.55 -9.26
N ARG A 59 -15.25 16.16 -9.96
CA ARG A 59 -16.21 17.11 -10.55
C ARG A 59 -17.00 17.90 -9.49
N ASN A 60 -17.22 17.31 -8.32
CA ASN A 60 -17.98 17.91 -7.23
C ASN A 60 -17.09 18.43 -6.09
N GLN A 61 -15.82 18.70 -6.37
CA GLN A 61 -14.83 19.08 -5.35
C GLN A 61 -15.22 20.30 -4.50
N ASP A 62 -16.06 21.19 -5.01
CA ASP A 62 -16.44 22.41 -4.30
C ASP A 62 -17.48 22.15 -3.20
N VAL A 63 -18.25 21.08 -3.32
CA VAL A 63 -19.32 20.70 -2.38
C VAL A 63 -18.98 19.46 -1.54
N VAL A 64 -17.99 18.68 -1.93
CA VAL A 64 -17.51 17.52 -1.17
C VAL A 64 -16.77 17.97 0.09
N SER A 65 -17.06 17.32 1.22
CA SER A 65 -16.46 17.68 2.51
C SER A 65 -14.91 17.57 2.51
N PRO A 66 -14.20 18.41 3.27
CA PRO A 66 -12.74 18.34 3.39
C PRO A 66 -12.24 16.99 3.89
N GLN A 67 -12.98 16.35 4.80
CA GLN A 67 -12.64 15.03 5.32
C GLN A 67 -12.72 13.96 4.23
N CYS A 68 -13.80 13.96 3.45
CA CYS A 68 -13.94 13.03 2.33
C CYS A 68 -12.80 13.21 1.30
N LYS A 69 -12.45 14.44 0.96
CA LYS A 69 -11.33 14.71 0.03
C LYS A 69 -10.02 14.13 0.53
N ALA A 70 -9.68 14.35 1.80
CA ALA A 70 -8.45 13.88 2.40
C ALA A 70 -8.38 12.35 2.42
N ASP A 71 -9.44 11.71 2.90
CA ASP A 71 -9.52 10.25 3.01
C ASP A 71 -9.57 9.57 1.64
N TYR A 72 -10.24 10.18 0.68
CA TYR A 72 -10.29 9.69 -0.69
C TYR A 72 -8.89 9.65 -1.32
N VAL A 73 -8.14 10.75 -1.25
CA VAL A 73 -6.78 10.82 -1.81
C VAL A 73 -5.87 9.78 -1.13
N LYS A 74 -5.94 9.68 0.19
CA LYS A 74 -5.16 8.72 0.98
C LYS A 74 -5.50 7.27 0.61
N ALA A 75 -6.78 6.92 0.55
CA ALA A 75 -7.22 5.57 0.22
C ALA A 75 -6.84 5.18 -1.21
N PHE A 76 -7.01 6.09 -2.17
CA PHE A 76 -6.65 5.85 -3.56
C PHE A 76 -5.14 5.63 -3.73
N ASP A 77 -4.31 6.47 -3.12
CA ASP A 77 -2.84 6.33 -3.17
C ASP A 77 -2.39 5.00 -2.54
N ALA A 78 -2.96 4.63 -1.40
CA ALA A 78 -2.64 3.37 -0.72
C ALA A 78 -3.05 2.13 -1.55
N ILE A 79 -4.18 2.18 -2.25
CA ILE A 79 -4.59 1.11 -3.20
C ILE A 79 -3.61 1.02 -4.36
N GLN A 80 -3.24 2.14 -4.97
CA GLN A 80 -2.29 2.16 -6.08
C GLN A 80 -0.92 1.58 -5.68
N LYS A 81 -0.42 1.95 -4.51
CA LYS A 81 0.81 1.39 -3.95
C LYS A 81 0.72 -0.12 -3.78
N ARG A 82 -0.42 -0.63 -3.31
CA ARG A 82 -0.63 -2.08 -3.17
C ARG A 82 -0.68 -2.81 -4.51
N VAL A 83 -1.35 -2.24 -5.51
CA VAL A 83 -1.38 -2.80 -6.87
C VAL A 83 0.04 -2.86 -7.44
N ALA A 84 0.81 -1.80 -7.31
CA ALA A 84 2.20 -1.76 -7.74
C ALA A 84 3.08 -2.78 -6.99
N ALA A 85 2.89 -2.90 -5.67
CA ALA A 85 3.60 -3.88 -4.85
C ALA A 85 3.30 -5.32 -5.30
N ARG A 86 2.04 -5.65 -5.59
CA ARG A 86 1.66 -6.98 -6.12
C ARG A 86 2.34 -7.30 -7.45
N ALA A 87 2.37 -6.34 -8.35
CA ALA A 87 3.06 -6.52 -9.64
C ALA A 87 4.58 -6.70 -9.47
N ALA A 88 5.17 -6.11 -8.43
CA ALA A 88 6.61 -6.18 -8.17
C ALA A 88 7.07 -7.46 -7.47
N VAL A 89 6.18 -8.21 -6.79
CA VAL A 89 6.56 -9.40 -5.98
C VAL A 89 7.40 -10.39 -6.78
N SER A 90 6.96 -10.78 -7.97
CA SER A 90 7.67 -11.77 -8.78
C SER A 90 9.10 -11.34 -9.06
N LYS A 91 9.32 -10.07 -9.40
CA LYS A 91 10.65 -9.51 -9.67
C LYS A 91 11.50 -9.42 -8.41
N MET A 92 10.93 -8.98 -7.30
CA MET A 92 11.65 -8.83 -6.04
C MET A 92 12.03 -10.17 -5.42
N CYS A 93 11.23 -11.20 -5.66
CA CYS A 93 11.41 -12.56 -5.12
C CYS A 93 12.08 -13.54 -6.07
N GLU A 94 12.56 -13.12 -7.24
CA GLU A 94 13.11 -14.02 -8.28
C GLU A 94 14.25 -14.92 -7.76
N ARG A 95 15.18 -14.36 -6.99
CA ARG A 95 16.28 -15.14 -6.39
C ARG A 95 15.79 -16.16 -5.37
N ASP A 96 14.83 -15.75 -4.53
CA ASP A 96 14.23 -16.62 -3.53
C ASP A 96 13.41 -17.72 -4.20
N LYS A 97 12.71 -17.42 -5.30
CA LYS A 97 12.03 -18.41 -6.13
C LYS A 97 12.99 -19.48 -6.59
N GLN A 98 14.09 -19.10 -7.24
CA GLN A 98 15.08 -20.04 -7.77
C GLN A 98 15.69 -20.90 -6.67
N LYS A 99 15.97 -20.33 -5.51
CA LYS A 99 16.62 -20.99 -4.39
C LYS A 99 15.70 -21.92 -3.60
N LEU A 100 14.45 -21.49 -3.35
CA LEU A 100 13.55 -22.12 -2.41
C LEU A 100 12.33 -22.76 -3.06
N CYS A 101 11.89 -22.26 -4.21
CA CYS A 101 10.61 -22.57 -4.84
C CYS A 101 10.74 -22.86 -6.34
N GLY A 102 11.86 -23.48 -6.76
CA GLY A 102 12.10 -23.81 -8.18
C GLY A 102 10.99 -24.65 -8.82
N ASP A 103 10.34 -25.52 -8.03
CA ASP A 103 9.26 -26.39 -8.48
C ASP A 103 7.87 -25.74 -8.39
N ALA A 104 7.76 -24.49 -7.90
CA ALA A 104 6.48 -23.80 -7.82
C ALA A 104 5.90 -23.55 -9.21
N GLN A 105 4.59 -23.77 -9.33
CA GLN A 105 3.87 -23.48 -10.56
C GLN A 105 4.04 -21.99 -10.94
N ASN A 106 3.91 -21.72 -12.25
CA ASN A 106 3.99 -20.35 -12.73
C ASN A 106 2.86 -19.50 -12.17
N GLY A 107 3.18 -18.26 -11.79
CA GLY A 107 2.24 -17.29 -11.26
C GLY A 107 2.63 -16.77 -9.88
N THR A 108 2.12 -15.58 -9.54
CA THR A 108 2.46 -14.92 -8.27
C THR A 108 1.84 -15.63 -7.07
N GLY A 109 0.65 -16.17 -7.20
CA GLY A 109 -0.04 -16.88 -6.11
C GLY A 109 0.73 -18.12 -5.61
N PRO A 110 1.00 -19.11 -6.46
CA PRO A 110 1.78 -20.29 -6.08
C PRO A 110 3.17 -19.95 -5.57
N LEU A 111 3.83 -18.95 -6.13
CA LEU A 111 5.12 -18.46 -5.65
C LEU A 111 5.04 -17.92 -4.23
N VAL A 112 4.07 -17.05 -3.96
CA VAL A 112 3.89 -16.46 -2.63
C VAL A 112 3.55 -17.53 -1.60
N GLU A 113 2.68 -18.47 -1.92
CA GLU A 113 2.34 -19.59 -1.04
C GLU A 113 3.57 -20.41 -0.65
N CYS A 114 4.40 -20.78 -1.63
CA CYS A 114 5.65 -21.47 -1.37
C CYS A 114 6.60 -20.66 -0.49
N LEU A 115 6.79 -19.37 -0.77
CA LEU A 115 7.69 -18.51 -0.02
C LEU A 115 7.22 -18.27 1.41
N LEU A 116 5.91 -18.15 1.64
CA LEU A 116 5.34 -18.04 2.98
C LEU A 116 5.58 -19.31 3.81
N THR A 117 5.47 -20.48 3.19
CA THR A 117 5.77 -21.78 3.84
C THR A 117 7.25 -21.88 4.23
N LYS A 118 8.14 -21.33 3.41
CA LYS A 118 9.61 -21.37 3.61
C LYS A 118 10.17 -20.05 4.17
N SER A 119 9.39 -19.33 4.93
CA SER A 119 9.65 -17.94 5.37
C SER A 119 11.03 -17.69 5.97
N ARG A 120 11.60 -18.65 6.71
CA ARG A 120 12.94 -18.53 7.33
C ARG A 120 14.10 -18.37 6.34
N GLY A 121 13.94 -18.85 5.13
CA GLY A 121 14.96 -18.78 4.08
C GLY A 121 14.78 -17.61 3.10
N VAL A 122 13.67 -16.88 3.21
CA VAL A 122 13.32 -15.79 2.30
C VAL A 122 14.10 -14.52 2.66
N SER A 123 14.63 -13.85 1.65
CA SER A 123 15.36 -12.59 1.83
C SER A 123 14.48 -11.48 2.41
N VAL A 124 15.08 -10.53 3.14
CA VAL A 124 14.38 -9.37 3.70
C VAL A 124 13.65 -8.59 2.62
N LYS A 125 14.28 -8.39 1.48
CA LYS A 125 13.70 -7.66 0.33
C LYS A 125 12.43 -8.35 -0.21
N CYS A 126 12.48 -9.66 -0.39
CA CYS A 126 11.32 -10.43 -0.85
C CYS A 126 10.22 -10.47 0.21
N SER A 127 10.57 -10.70 1.48
CA SER A 127 9.62 -10.68 2.58
C SER A 127 8.90 -9.33 2.71
N GLN A 128 9.60 -8.23 2.51
CA GLN A 128 9.02 -6.90 2.50
C GLN A 128 8.05 -6.72 1.33
N ALA A 129 8.44 -7.12 0.11
CA ALA A 129 7.58 -7.06 -1.07
C ALA A 129 6.28 -7.85 -0.88
N ILE A 130 6.36 -9.05 -0.28
CA ILE A 130 5.18 -9.87 0.03
C ILE A 130 4.24 -9.16 1.01
N ARG A 131 4.78 -8.53 2.07
CA ARG A 131 3.96 -7.79 3.04
C ARG A 131 3.30 -6.55 2.43
N GLU A 132 4.05 -5.75 1.66
CA GLU A 132 3.53 -4.57 0.98
C GLU A 132 2.43 -4.92 -0.04
N ALA A 133 2.57 -6.05 -0.70
CA ALA A 133 1.54 -6.62 -1.58
C ALA A 133 0.30 -7.13 -0.83
N GLY A 134 0.37 -7.21 0.51
CA GLY A 134 -0.71 -7.64 1.38
C GLY A 134 -0.93 -9.14 1.44
N TYR A 135 0.06 -9.91 1.10
CA TYR A 135 0.06 -11.34 1.35
C TYR A 135 0.54 -11.62 2.79
N ARG A 136 -0.03 -12.61 3.43
CA ARG A 136 0.27 -13.05 4.81
C ARG A 136 0.55 -14.54 4.84
#